data_59cfc00564d3703ee7902a3d87676403
#
_entry.id   59cfc00564d3703ee7902a3d87676403
#
_cell.length_a   1.000
_cell.length_b   1.000
_cell.length_c   1.000
_cell.angle_alpha   90.00
_cell.angle_beta   90.00
_cell.angle_gamma   90.00
#
_symmetry.space_group_name_H-M   'P 1'
#
loop_
_entity.id
_entity.type
_entity.pdbx_description
1 polymer ?
#
loop_
_entity_poly.entity_id
_entity_poly.type
_entity_poly.pdbx_seq_one_letter_code
_entity_poly.pdbx_strand_id
1 'polypeptide(L)'
;MCNDYRLTVDVASIVEDFADLKIKIRFGEGAPNLEAREDIKITDVAPIIRTIEGVRGEGDMAQRRWSWPGPNKRPVYNFRSEGREFSSNRCLIVADGFYEFTDPIDPKKKRKDKWLFTKKDEPIFCIAGIWRDTPEVGAAFTMLTMEPGPDIAPYHDRQIVILDRSAWADWLDPSVSAKSLIKALPPSTLQVEKVG
;
A
#
# COMPACT_ATOMS: atom_id res chain seq x y z
N MET A 1 -12.17 5.11 -2.81
CA MET A 1 -10.72 5.12 -2.46
C MET A 1 -10.49 4.18 -1.30
N CYS A 2 -9.45 3.38 -1.40
CA CYS A 2 -9.09 2.37 -0.42
C CYS A 2 -8.97 2.99 0.99
N ASN A 3 -9.70 2.45 1.93
CA ASN A 3 -9.70 2.82 3.35
C ASN A 3 -9.63 1.60 4.27
N ASP A 4 -9.39 0.44 3.67
CA ASP A 4 -9.35 -0.87 4.31
C ASP A 4 -8.48 -1.82 3.45
N TYR A 5 -7.48 -2.47 4.05
CA TYR A 5 -6.65 -3.46 3.36
C TYR A 5 -6.31 -4.61 4.28
N ARG A 6 -5.76 -5.66 3.71
CA ARG A 6 -5.49 -6.93 4.38
C ARG A 6 -3.99 -7.23 4.36
N LEU A 7 -3.51 -7.80 5.46
CA LEU A 7 -2.19 -8.43 5.54
C LEU A 7 -2.28 -9.62 6.50
N THR A 8 -2.34 -10.81 5.95
CA THR A 8 -2.42 -12.06 6.71
C THR A 8 -1.12 -12.87 6.66
N VAL A 9 -0.17 -12.42 5.85
CA VAL A 9 1.15 -13.06 5.66
C VAL A 9 2.10 -12.64 6.79
N ASP A 10 2.87 -13.59 7.31
CA ASP A 10 3.83 -13.35 8.38
C ASP A 10 5.13 -12.67 7.92
N VAL A 11 5.92 -12.19 8.88
CA VAL A 11 7.19 -11.48 8.60
C VAL A 11 8.18 -12.35 7.85
N ALA A 12 8.30 -13.63 8.19
CA ALA A 12 9.28 -14.53 7.57
C ALA A 12 8.97 -14.71 6.07
N SER A 13 7.70 -14.92 5.74
CA SER A 13 7.24 -15.03 4.34
C SER A 13 7.47 -13.73 3.56
N ILE A 14 7.24 -12.56 4.18
CA ILE A 14 7.54 -11.27 3.56
C ILE A 14 9.04 -11.13 3.28
N VAL A 15 9.89 -11.47 4.25
CA VAL A 15 11.35 -11.39 4.09
C VAL A 15 11.84 -12.31 2.98
N GLU A 16 11.32 -13.54 2.89
CA GLU A 16 11.64 -14.50 1.85
C GLU A 16 11.25 -13.95 0.46
N ASP A 17 10.04 -13.41 0.35
CA ASP A 17 9.53 -12.85 -0.90
C ASP A 17 10.36 -11.65 -1.41
N PHE A 18 10.83 -10.81 -0.50
CA PHE A 18 11.75 -9.72 -0.82
C PHE A 18 13.16 -10.21 -1.15
N ALA A 19 13.63 -11.26 -0.49
CA ALA A 19 14.94 -11.86 -0.77
C ALA A 19 15.02 -12.44 -2.18
N ASP A 20 13.94 -13.01 -2.70
CA ASP A 20 13.83 -13.48 -4.09
C ASP A 20 14.09 -12.35 -5.11
N LEU A 21 13.76 -11.12 -4.74
CA LEU A 21 14.03 -9.91 -5.53
C LEU A 21 15.40 -9.28 -5.20
N LYS A 22 16.22 -9.95 -4.38
CA LYS A 22 17.51 -9.43 -3.88
C LYS A 22 17.37 -8.12 -3.10
N ILE A 23 16.24 -7.94 -2.43
CA ILE A 23 15.99 -6.82 -1.50
C ILE A 23 16.12 -7.35 -0.08
N LYS A 24 17.11 -6.86 0.64
CA LYS A 24 17.36 -7.23 2.03
C LYS A 24 16.50 -6.39 2.97
N ILE A 25 15.68 -7.05 3.78
CA ILE A 25 14.91 -6.36 4.83
C ILE A 25 15.76 -6.21 6.09
N ARG A 26 15.84 -4.97 6.57
CA ARG A 26 16.42 -4.59 7.86
C ARG A 26 15.29 -4.39 8.87
N PHE A 27 15.66 -4.49 10.14
CA PHE A 27 14.78 -4.29 11.28
C PHE A 27 15.47 -3.34 12.28
N GLY A 28 15.58 -2.06 11.88
CA GLY A 28 16.27 -1.05 12.69
C GLY A 28 15.62 -0.81 14.06
N GLU A 29 14.32 -1.08 14.18
CA GLU A 29 13.54 -0.96 15.41
C GLU A 29 13.17 -2.34 16.02
N GLY A 30 13.81 -3.42 15.55
CA GLY A 30 13.47 -4.80 15.90
C GLY A 30 12.42 -5.39 14.96
N ALA A 31 12.45 -6.72 14.80
CA ALA A 31 11.47 -7.41 13.97
C ALA A 31 10.06 -7.29 14.60
N PRO A 32 9.07 -6.80 13.84
CA PRO A 32 7.72 -6.68 14.37
C PRO A 32 7.07 -8.05 14.55
N ASN A 33 6.27 -8.21 15.59
CA ASN A 33 5.32 -9.31 15.68
C ASN A 33 4.08 -8.92 14.87
N LEU A 34 3.92 -9.53 13.69
CA LEU A 34 2.76 -9.29 12.83
C LEU A 34 1.71 -10.37 13.06
N GLU A 35 0.57 -9.98 13.57
CA GLU A 35 -0.62 -10.81 13.58
C GLU A 35 -1.34 -10.69 12.23
N ALA A 36 -1.92 -11.80 11.75
CA ALA A 36 -2.75 -11.80 10.56
C ALA A 36 -3.95 -10.85 10.73
N ARG A 37 -4.13 -9.91 9.82
CA ARG A 37 -5.20 -8.91 9.89
C ARG A 37 -5.98 -8.85 8.59
N GLU A 38 -7.25 -9.24 8.67
CA GLU A 38 -8.19 -9.15 7.56
C GLU A 38 -8.60 -7.70 7.24
N ASP A 39 -8.61 -6.84 8.26
CA ASP A 39 -8.97 -5.43 8.14
C ASP A 39 -7.90 -4.56 8.82
N ILE A 40 -7.17 -3.80 8.02
CA ILE A 40 -6.30 -2.71 8.48
C ILE A 40 -6.94 -1.41 8.02
N LYS A 41 -7.34 -0.59 8.98
CA LYS A 41 -8.14 0.61 8.75
C LYS A 41 -7.34 1.89 8.99
N ILE A 42 -7.89 2.99 8.52
CA ILE A 42 -7.34 4.32 8.77
C ILE A 42 -7.09 4.49 10.28
N THR A 43 -5.91 4.97 10.63
CA THR A 43 -5.36 5.16 11.98
C THR A 43 -4.73 3.93 12.64
N ASP A 44 -4.90 2.75 12.05
CA ASP A 44 -4.20 1.56 12.55
C ASP A 44 -2.68 1.67 12.32
N VAL A 45 -1.95 0.95 13.17
CA VAL A 45 -0.50 0.76 12.99
C VAL A 45 -0.29 -0.50 12.15
N ALA A 46 0.56 -0.37 11.13
CA ALA A 46 0.85 -1.45 10.21
C ALA A 46 2.30 -1.38 9.70
N PRO A 47 2.85 -2.49 9.19
CA PRO A 47 4.22 -2.51 8.69
C PRO A 47 4.34 -1.76 7.36
N ILE A 48 5.41 -1.00 7.24
CA ILE A 48 5.90 -0.44 5.98
C ILE A 48 7.37 -0.80 5.83
N ILE A 49 7.86 -0.83 4.60
CA ILE A 49 9.28 -0.98 4.29
C ILE A 49 9.76 0.36 3.75
N ARG A 50 10.63 1.01 4.53
CA ARG A 50 11.14 2.37 4.24
C ARG A 50 12.41 2.30 3.41
N THR A 51 12.63 3.31 2.58
CA THR A 51 13.93 3.59 1.99
C THR A 51 14.97 3.80 3.09
N ILE A 52 16.16 3.23 2.89
CA ILE A 52 17.35 3.52 3.70
C ILE A 52 18.22 4.47 2.87
N GLU A 53 18.46 5.66 3.40
CA GLU A 53 19.21 6.69 2.68
C GLU A 53 20.62 6.21 2.32
N GLY A 54 21.00 6.38 1.05
CA GLY A 54 22.30 5.97 0.53
C GLY A 54 22.51 4.47 0.37
N VAL A 55 21.51 3.63 0.64
CA VAL A 55 21.61 2.17 0.53
C VAL A 55 20.64 1.65 -0.52
N ARG A 56 21.18 0.94 -1.52
CA ARG A 56 20.38 0.27 -2.56
C ARG A 56 20.19 -1.20 -2.24
N GLY A 57 19.08 -1.78 -2.68
CA GLY A 57 18.78 -3.20 -2.48
C GLY A 57 18.46 -3.58 -1.04
N GLU A 58 18.17 -2.61 -0.19
CA GLU A 58 17.74 -2.82 1.18
C GLU A 58 16.55 -1.95 1.53
N GLY A 59 15.72 -2.41 2.46
CA GLY A 59 14.62 -1.64 3.03
C GLY A 59 14.50 -1.89 4.53
N ASP A 60 14.07 -0.90 5.28
CA ASP A 60 13.87 -1.00 6.73
C ASP A 60 12.39 -1.21 7.05
N MET A 61 12.05 -2.37 7.59
CA MET A 61 10.70 -2.66 8.03
C MET A 61 10.43 -2.03 9.39
N ALA A 62 9.42 -1.17 9.45
CA ALA A 62 8.99 -0.51 10.66
C ALA A 62 7.47 -0.45 10.73
N GLN A 63 6.92 -0.42 11.94
CA GLN A 63 5.49 -0.24 12.13
C GLN A 63 5.15 1.25 12.23
N ARG A 64 4.18 1.73 11.45
CA ARG A 64 3.77 3.13 11.41
C ARG A 64 2.25 3.24 11.37
N ARG A 65 1.75 4.35 11.88
CA ARG A 65 0.33 4.69 11.80
C ARG A 65 -0.06 4.98 10.36
N TRP A 66 -1.14 4.39 9.90
CA TRP A 66 -1.74 4.78 8.62
C TRP A 66 -2.53 6.07 8.77
N SER A 67 -2.20 7.07 8.03
CA SER A 67 -2.69 8.44 8.04
C SER A 67 -2.04 9.38 9.06
N TRP A 68 -1.93 10.62 8.65
CA TRP A 68 -1.62 11.75 9.52
C TRP A 68 -2.71 12.82 9.47
N PRO A 69 -2.81 13.70 10.47
CA PRO A 69 -3.74 14.82 10.43
C PRO A 69 -3.40 15.78 9.28
N GLY A 70 -4.36 16.04 8.43
CA GLY A 70 -4.30 17.05 7.38
C GLY A 70 -5.01 18.35 7.78
N PRO A 71 -5.24 19.25 6.83
CA PRO A 71 -6.02 20.45 7.05
C PRO A 71 -7.39 20.10 7.67
N ASN A 72 -7.80 20.91 8.67
CA ASN A 72 -9.04 20.68 9.43
C ASN A 72 -9.11 19.33 10.16
N LYS A 73 -7.96 18.77 10.55
CA LYS A 73 -7.82 17.48 11.25
C LYS A 73 -8.39 16.27 10.47
N ARG A 74 -8.69 16.42 9.19
CA ARG A 74 -9.11 15.30 8.36
C ARG A 74 -7.91 14.37 8.11
N PRO A 75 -8.06 13.05 8.25
CA PRO A 75 -6.95 12.13 8.03
C PRO A 75 -6.50 12.11 6.55
N VAL A 76 -5.19 12.25 6.34
CA VAL A 76 -4.55 12.03 5.03
C VAL A 76 -4.10 10.58 4.98
N TYR A 77 -4.92 9.72 4.45
CA TYR A 77 -4.66 8.27 4.31
C TYR A 77 -4.42 7.86 2.86
N ASN A 78 -4.80 8.71 1.91
CA ASN A 78 -4.55 8.59 0.49
C ASN A 78 -4.00 9.92 -0.04
N PHE A 79 -3.00 9.85 -0.91
CA PHE A 79 -2.33 11.00 -1.48
C PHE A 79 -2.23 10.87 -3.01
N ARG A 80 -2.69 11.87 -3.75
CA ARG A 80 -2.65 11.83 -5.21
C ARG A 80 -1.23 11.90 -5.73
N SER A 81 -0.88 10.99 -6.64
CA SER A 81 0.46 10.91 -7.22
C SER A 81 0.65 11.81 -8.44
N GLU A 82 -0.42 12.18 -9.12
CA GLU A 82 -0.36 12.93 -10.38
C GLU A 82 0.35 14.28 -10.21
N GLY A 83 1.23 14.57 -11.14
CA GLY A 83 1.98 15.83 -11.18
C GLY A 83 3.05 15.99 -10.11
N ARG A 84 3.35 14.92 -9.35
CA ARG A 84 4.29 14.95 -8.23
C ARG A 84 5.49 14.05 -8.48
N GLU A 85 6.63 14.44 -7.92
CA GLU A 85 7.83 13.62 -7.80
C GLU A 85 8.11 13.42 -6.31
N PHE A 86 8.33 12.18 -5.91
CA PHE A 86 8.61 11.81 -4.53
C PHE A 86 10.11 11.50 -4.41
N SER A 87 10.91 12.50 -4.10
CA SER A 87 12.38 12.40 -4.03
C SER A 87 12.90 11.83 -2.70
N SER A 88 12.03 11.72 -1.69
CA SER A 88 12.40 11.21 -0.35
C SER A 88 11.21 10.53 0.33
N ASN A 89 11.50 9.86 1.45
CA ASN A 89 10.49 9.26 2.33
C ASN A 89 9.52 8.30 1.64
N ARG A 90 9.98 7.61 0.60
CA ARG A 90 9.21 6.54 -0.03
C ARG A 90 9.14 5.34 0.90
N CYS A 91 8.04 4.62 0.83
CA CYS A 91 7.91 3.32 1.47
C CYS A 91 7.06 2.39 0.62
N LEU A 92 7.24 1.10 0.84
CA LEU A 92 6.37 0.04 0.35
C LEU A 92 5.42 -0.35 1.48
N ILE A 93 4.13 -0.40 1.18
CA ILE A 93 3.10 -0.91 2.09
C ILE A 93 2.77 -2.30 1.61
N VAL A 94 3.11 -3.31 2.42
CA VAL A 94 2.88 -4.72 2.08
C VAL A 94 1.42 -5.07 2.35
N ALA A 95 0.78 -5.73 1.40
CA ALA A 95 -0.59 -6.20 1.49
C ALA A 95 -0.75 -7.53 0.75
N ASP A 96 -1.73 -8.33 1.15
CA ASP A 96 -2.18 -9.50 0.38
C ASP A 96 -3.61 -9.31 -0.15
N GLY A 97 -4.26 -8.19 0.17
CA GLY A 97 -5.55 -7.79 -0.35
C GLY A 97 -5.92 -6.36 0.04
N PHE A 98 -6.85 -5.77 -0.67
CA PHE A 98 -7.44 -4.49 -0.32
C PHE A 98 -8.92 -4.47 -0.69
N TYR A 99 -9.66 -3.53 -0.12
CA TYR A 99 -11.10 -3.48 -0.29
C TYR A 99 -11.55 -2.19 -0.98
N GLU A 100 -12.53 -2.35 -1.86
CA GLU A 100 -13.32 -1.24 -2.39
C GLU A 100 -14.80 -1.48 -2.15
N PHE A 101 -15.56 -0.39 -2.14
CA PHE A 101 -16.97 -0.40 -1.77
C PHE A 101 -17.80 0.26 -2.86
N THR A 102 -18.81 -0.45 -3.35
CA THR A 102 -19.78 0.08 -4.32
C THR A 102 -21.15 0.25 -3.68
N ASP A 103 -22.00 1.03 -4.31
CA ASP A 103 -23.42 1.01 -3.96
C ASP A 103 -23.96 -0.40 -4.16
N PRO A 104 -24.90 -0.83 -3.30
CA PRO A 104 -25.38 -2.21 -3.35
C PRO A 104 -26.12 -2.49 -4.67
N ILE A 105 -25.86 -3.66 -5.23
CA ILE A 105 -26.58 -4.15 -6.42
C ILE A 105 -28.07 -4.30 -6.11
N ASP A 106 -28.41 -4.78 -4.90
CA ASP A 106 -29.80 -4.84 -4.42
C ASP A 106 -30.19 -3.46 -3.81
N PRO A 107 -31.13 -2.73 -4.44
CA PRO A 107 -31.55 -1.41 -3.95
C PRO A 107 -32.22 -1.42 -2.58
N LYS A 108 -32.60 -2.60 -2.05
CA LYS A 108 -33.15 -2.76 -0.70
C LYS A 108 -32.05 -2.81 0.39
N LYS A 109 -30.82 -3.08 0.01
CA LYS A 109 -29.68 -3.08 0.93
C LYS A 109 -29.25 -1.64 1.24
N LYS A 110 -29.05 -1.35 2.53
CA LYS A 110 -28.55 -0.06 2.99
C LYS A 110 -27.01 0.00 3.08
N ARG A 111 -26.35 -1.16 3.17
CA ARG A 111 -24.89 -1.25 3.26
C ARG A 111 -24.30 -1.39 1.87
N LYS A 112 -23.15 -0.75 1.67
CA LYS A 112 -22.36 -0.90 0.45
C LYS A 112 -21.91 -2.35 0.30
N ASP A 113 -21.82 -2.79 -0.94
CA ASP A 113 -21.18 -4.06 -1.28
C ASP A 113 -19.67 -3.92 -1.06
N LYS A 114 -19.04 -4.89 -0.38
CA LYS A 114 -17.61 -4.94 -0.11
C LYS A 114 -16.95 -5.92 -1.08
N TRP A 115 -15.91 -5.46 -1.75
CA TRP A 115 -15.16 -6.22 -2.74
C TRP A 115 -13.71 -6.37 -2.29
N LEU A 116 -13.22 -7.61 -2.22
CA LEU A 116 -11.81 -7.92 -1.96
C LEU A 116 -11.07 -8.04 -3.28
N PHE A 117 -9.99 -7.32 -3.40
CA PHE A 117 -9.04 -7.41 -4.50
C PHE A 117 -7.75 -8.08 -4.02
N THR A 118 -7.29 -9.08 -4.74
CA THR A 118 -6.01 -9.76 -4.54
C THR A 118 -5.22 -9.77 -5.84
N LYS A 119 -3.90 -9.90 -5.77
CA LYS A 119 -3.08 -9.99 -6.97
C LYS A 119 -2.98 -11.45 -7.40
N LYS A 120 -3.20 -11.71 -8.69
CA LYS A 120 -3.16 -13.04 -9.24
C LYS A 120 -1.74 -13.61 -9.17
N ASP A 121 -1.61 -14.87 -8.75
CA ASP A 121 -0.35 -15.62 -8.70
C ASP A 121 0.76 -14.99 -7.82
N GLU A 122 0.43 -14.01 -6.99
CA GLU A 122 1.34 -13.40 -6.03
C GLU A 122 0.73 -13.41 -4.62
N PRO A 123 1.44 -13.98 -3.63
CA PRO A 123 0.92 -14.07 -2.25
C PRO A 123 0.82 -12.71 -1.57
N ILE A 124 1.68 -11.78 -1.96
CA ILE A 124 1.70 -10.38 -1.51
C ILE A 124 1.96 -9.44 -2.67
N PHE A 125 1.58 -8.20 -2.49
CA PHE A 125 1.94 -7.09 -3.36
C PHE A 125 2.31 -5.86 -2.53
N CYS A 126 2.95 -4.88 -3.17
CA CYS A 126 3.32 -3.64 -2.51
C CYS A 126 2.56 -2.46 -3.10
N ILE A 127 2.00 -1.66 -2.20
CA ILE A 127 1.39 -0.37 -2.51
C ILE A 127 2.46 0.70 -2.33
N ALA A 128 2.59 1.60 -3.30
CA ALA A 128 3.47 2.75 -3.18
C ALA A 128 2.94 3.70 -2.10
N GLY A 129 3.80 4.08 -1.19
CA GLY A 129 3.49 5.00 -0.12
C GLY A 129 4.60 6.01 0.14
N ILE A 130 4.24 6.99 0.94
CA ILE A 130 5.19 7.94 1.54
C ILE A 130 4.94 8.01 3.05
N TRP A 131 5.96 8.33 3.81
CA TRP A 131 5.86 8.50 5.25
C TRP A 131 6.50 9.81 5.70
N ARG A 132 6.16 10.25 6.89
CA ARG A 132 6.77 11.42 7.52
C ARG A 132 6.57 11.41 9.02
N ASP A 133 7.44 12.14 9.74
CA ASP A 133 7.20 12.48 11.11
C ASP A 133 6.21 13.64 11.21
N THR A 134 5.30 13.55 12.16
CA THR A 134 4.31 14.58 12.46
C THR A 134 4.29 14.90 13.94
N PRO A 135 4.12 16.17 14.33
CA PRO A 135 4.06 16.54 15.74
C PRO A 135 2.90 15.87 16.50
N GLU A 136 1.78 15.62 15.81
CA GLU A 136 0.54 15.18 16.44
C GLU A 136 0.48 13.67 16.67
N VAL A 137 1.05 12.88 15.75
CA VAL A 137 0.88 11.42 15.77
C VAL A 137 2.21 10.65 15.58
N GLY A 138 3.34 11.38 15.53
CA GLY A 138 4.64 10.78 15.25
C GLY A 138 4.78 10.34 13.80
N ALA A 139 5.61 9.33 13.57
CA ALA A 139 5.84 8.80 12.22
C ALA A 139 4.60 8.09 11.68
N ALA A 140 4.12 8.54 10.53
CA ALA A 140 2.92 8.02 9.89
C ALA A 140 3.11 7.90 8.37
N PHE A 141 2.33 7.03 7.73
CA PHE A 141 2.37 6.82 6.28
C PHE A 141 1.03 7.08 5.61
N THR A 142 1.06 7.25 4.31
CA THR A 142 -0.12 7.33 3.45
C THR A 142 0.12 6.55 2.16
N MET A 143 -0.96 6.02 1.58
CA MET A 143 -0.93 5.35 0.29
C MET A 143 -0.97 6.38 -0.84
N LEU A 144 -0.23 6.13 -1.91
CA LEU A 144 -0.39 6.90 -3.14
C LEU A 144 -1.57 6.37 -3.95
N THR A 145 -2.25 7.29 -4.63
CA THR A 145 -3.38 6.97 -5.51
C THR A 145 -3.17 7.54 -6.90
N MET A 146 -3.80 6.91 -7.87
CA MET A 146 -3.77 7.26 -9.28
C MET A 146 -5.15 7.05 -9.92
N GLU A 147 -5.29 7.38 -11.19
CA GLU A 147 -6.46 7.01 -11.97
C GLU A 147 -6.61 5.48 -12.05
N PRO A 148 -7.84 4.96 -12.11
CA PRO A 148 -8.06 3.51 -12.06
C PRO A 148 -7.60 2.84 -13.35
N GLY A 149 -6.92 1.71 -13.19
CA GLY A 149 -6.69 0.76 -14.28
C GLY A 149 -7.95 -0.08 -14.57
N PRO A 150 -7.87 -0.94 -15.59
CA PRO A 150 -9.03 -1.67 -16.10
C PRO A 150 -9.73 -2.57 -15.07
N ASP A 151 -8.98 -3.15 -14.12
CA ASP A 151 -9.55 -4.07 -13.11
C ASP A 151 -10.33 -3.32 -12.01
N ILE A 152 -9.97 -2.05 -11.75
CA ILE A 152 -10.60 -1.23 -10.69
C ILE A 152 -11.67 -0.29 -11.23
N ALA A 153 -11.55 0.18 -12.46
CA ALA A 153 -12.49 1.15 -13.05
C ALA A 153 -13.97 0.78 -12.90
N PRO A 154 -14.40 -0.50 -12.95
CA PRO A 154 -15.79 -0.89 -12.71
C PRO A 154 -16.28 -0.66 -11.28
N TYR A 155 -15.36 -0.48 -10.31
CA TYR A 155 -15.67 -0.41 -8.87
C TYR A 155 -15.42 0.97 -8.26
N HIS A 156 -14.41 1.68 -8.78
CA HIS A 156 -14.04 3.00 -8.25
C HIS A 156 -13.36 3.87 -9.31
N ASP A 157 -13.54 5.19 -9.20
CA ASP A 157 -12.93 6.21 -10.07
C ASP A 157 -11.47 6.55 -9.73
N ARG A 158 -10.92 5.95 -8.67
CA ARG A 158 -9.54 6.07 -8.22
C ARG A 158 -9.03 4.73 -7.73
N GLN A 159 -7.72 4.49 -7.82
CA GLN A 159 -7.08 3.31 -7.23
C GLN A 159 -5.82 3.68 -6.44
N ILE A 160 -5.43 2.80 -5.53
CA ILE A 160 -4.10 2.81 -4.93
C ILE A 160 -3.05 2.44 -5.97
N VAL A 161 -1.84 2.98 -5.83
CA VAL A 161 -0.71 2.64 -6.71
C VAL A 161 -0.14 1.30 -6.28
N ILE A 162 -0.55 0.23 -6.95
CA ILE A 162 0.04 -1.09 -6.77
C ILE A 162 1.24 -1.17 -7.71
N LEU A 163 2.43 -1.39 -7.14
CA LEU A 163 3.66 -1.49 -7.92
C LEU A 163 3.80 -2.88 -8.53
N ASP A 164 4.29 -2.92 -9.77
CA ASP A 164 4.81 -4.15 -10.32
C ASP A 164 5.93 -4.68 -9.42
N ARG A 165 6.03 -6.01 -9.26
CA ARG A 165 7.02 -6.65 -8.39
C ARG A 165 8.45 -6.26 -8.77
N SER A 166 8.74 -6.12 -10.05
CA SER A 166 10.04 -5.67 -10.57
C SER A 166 10.39 -4.22 -10.20
N ALA A 167 9.42 -3.42 -9.82
CA ALA A 167 9.60 -2.01 -9.47
C ALA A 167 9.84 -1.75 -7.97
N TRP A 168 9.79 -2.78 -7.11
CA TRP A 168 9.91 -2.57 -5.66
C TRP A 168 11.28 -2.04 -5.26
N ALA A 169 12.36 -2.60 -5.83
CA ALA A 169 13.72 -2.12 -5.57
C ALA A 169 13.91 -0.67 -6.05
N ASP A 170 13.40 -0.36 -7.23
CA ASP A 170 13.47 0.98 -7.81
C ASP A 170 12.63 2.00 -7.03
N TRP A 171 11.50 1.58 -6.46
CA TRP A 171 10.71 2.46 -5.58
C TRP A 171 11.45 2.83 -4.31
N LEU A 172 12.25 1.90 -3.75
CA LEU A 172 13.11 2.15 -2.59
C LEU A 172 14.39 2.91 -2.93
N ASP A 173 14.68 3.16 -4.22
CA ASP A 173 15.79 3.98 -4.67
C ASP A 173 15.30 5.38 -5.08
N PRO A 174 15.49 6.43 -4.25
CA PRO A 174 14.99 7.76 -4.57
C PRO A 174 15.68 8.42 -5.77
N SER A 175 16.76 7.84 -6.31
CA SER A 175 17.39 8.30 -7.56
C SER A 175 16.58 7.90 -8.80
N VAL A 176 15.70 6.91 -8.70
CA VAL A 176 14.78 6.52 -9.76
C VAL A 176 13.54 7.40 -9.70
N SER A 177 13.12 7.95 -10.85
CA SER A 177 11.92 8.80 -10.92
C SER A 177 10.66 8.05 -10.51
N ALA A 178 9.94 8.55 -9.52
CA ALA A 178 8.68 7.97 -9.07
C ALA A 178 7.65 7.89 -10.21
N LYS A 179 7.61 8.91 -11.07
CA LYS A 179 6.67 8.97 -12.22
C LYS A 179 6.86 7.79 -13.19
N SER A 180 8.09 7.31 -13.36
CA SER A 180 8.36 6.18 -14.24
C SER A 180 7.81 4.85 -13.71
N LEU A 181 7.59 4.76 -12.40
CA LEU A 181 7.16 3.55 -11.70
C LEU A 181 5.64 3.52 -11.45
N ILE A 182 5.00 4.70 -11.40
CA ILE A 182 3.56 4.85 -11.14
C ILE A 182 2.80 4.64 -12.44
N LYS A 183 2.27 3.44 -12.62
CA LYS A 183 1.45 3.06 -13.79
C LYS A 183 0.42 2.00 -13.40
N ALA A 184 -0.70 1.98 -14.10
CA ALA A 184 -1.71 0.94 -13.91
C ALA A 184 -1.15 -0.43 -14.29
N LEU A 185 -1.55 -1.45 -13.54
CA LEU A 185 -1.26 -2.84 -13.87
C LEU A 185 -2.02 -3.26 -15.14
N PRO A 186 -1.51 -4.24 -15.90
CA PRO A 186 -2.24 -4.81 -17.03
C PRO A 186 -3.62 -5.35 -16.61
N PRO A 187 -4.58 -5.42 -17.53
CA PRO A 187 -5.88 -6.03 -17.26
C PRO A 187 -5.73 -7.49 -16.83
N SER A 188 -6.67 -7.93 -15.97
CA SER A 188 -6.70 -9.28 -15.39
C SER A 188 -5.53 -9.63 -14.47
N THR A 189 -4.82 -8.61 -13.96
CA THR A 189 -3.79 -8.78 -12.93
C THR A 189 -4.39 -8.95 -11.54
N LEU A 190 -5.51 -8.28 -11.28
CA LEU A 190 -6.24 -8.39 -10.01
C LEU A 190 -7.40 -9.37 -10.14
N GLN A 191 -7.58 -10.17 -9.09
CA GLN A 191 -8.78 -10.95 -8.87
C GLN A 191 -9.71 -10.18 -7.95
N VAL A 192 -11.01 -10.26 -8.17
CA VAL A 192 -12.00 -9.58 -7.35
C VAL A 192 -13.06 -10.57 -6.87
N GLU A 193 -13.40 -10.46 -5.60
CA GLU A 193 -14.42 -11.27 -4.94
C GLU A 193 -15.34 -10.36 -4.12
N LYS A 194 -16.64 -10.62 -4.20
CA LYS A 194 -17.62 -9.96 -3.33
C LYS A 194 -17.64 -10.67 -1.98
N VAL A 195 -17.30 -9.94 -0.91
CA VAL A 195 -17.17 -10.49 0.46
C VAL A 195 -18.16 -9.90 1.46
N GLY A 196 -19.00 -8.94 1.03
CA GLY A 196 -20.00 -8.34 1.91
C GLY A 196 -21.09 -7.55 1.19
#